data_b5cd097e575467d7a2f1294394f8f2b9
#
_entry.id   b5cd097e575467d7a2f1294394f8f2b9
#
_cell.length_a   1.000
_cell.length_b   1.000
_cell.length_c   1.000
_cell.angle_alpha   90.00
_cell.angle_beta   90.00
_cell.angle_gamma   90.00
#
_symmetry.space_group_name_H-M   'P 1'
#
loop_
_entity.id
_entity.type
_entity.pdbx_description
1 polymer ?
#
loop_
_entity_poly.entity_id
_entity_poly.type
_entity_poly.pdbx_seq_one_letter_code
_entity_poly.pdbx_strand_id
1 'polypeptide(L)' 'MVCDRHKNYGRIGCKVKVRDAIKLVESDGWKLARTRGSHRQYQHAIKPGTVTIAGHPALDLDPKTQASILKQAGLR' A
#
# COMPACT_ATOMS: atom_id res chain seq x y z
N MET A 1 -15.34 12.82 -12.07
CA MET A 1 -15.84 12.57 -10.88
C MET A 1 -14.80 12.49 -9.82
N VAL A 2 -15.16 12.88 -8.74
CA VAL A 2 -14.20 13.00 -7.71
C VAL A 2 -14.04 11.73 -6.94
N CYS A 3 -12.82 11.36 -6.71
CA CYS A 3 -12.53 10.35 -5.77
C CYS A 3 -12.91 10.85 -4.41
N ASP A 4 -13.72 10.11 -3.74
CA ASP A 4 -14.05 10.50 -2.40
C ASP A 4 -12.85 10.28 -1.53
N ARG A 5 -12.23 11.34 -1.16
CA ARG A 5 -10.96 11.24 -0.53
C ARG A 5 -10.98 10.87 0.92
N HIS A 6 -12.08 10.75 1.55
CA HIS A 6 -11.99 10.50 2.95
C HIS A 6 -12.35 9.11 3.39
N LYS A 7 -12.69 8.22 2.52
CA LYS A 7 -12.91 6.89 3.03
C LYS A 7 -13.08 5.83 2.01
N ASN A 8 -12.54 6.02 0.85
CA ASN A 8 -12.76 5.05 -0.18
C ASN A 8 -11.51 4.45 -0.72
N TYR A 9 -10.75 3.88 0.15
CA TYR A 9 -9.51 3.30 -0.26
C TYR A 9 -9.66 2.16 -1.23
N GLY A 10 -10.72 1.45 -1.13
CA GLY A 10 -10.92 0.34 -2.04
C GLY A 10 -11.64 0.71 -3.30
N ARG A 11 -11.97 1.98 -3.46
CA ARG A 11 -12.77 2.39 -4.57
C ARG A 11 -12.02 2.32 -5.88
N ILE A 12 -12.63 1.69 -6.84
CA ILE A 12 -12.07 1.58 -8.16
C ILE A 12 -12.24 2.88 -8.91
N GLY A 13 -11.23 3.24 -9.68
CA GLY A 13 -11.29 4.46 -10.44
C GLY A 13 -10.59 5.63 -9.79
N CYS A 14 -10.35 5.52 -8.51
CA CYS A 14 -9.55 6.51 -7.82
C CYS A 14 -8.10 6.13 -7.91
N LYS A 15 -7.26 7.10 -8.18
CA LYS A 15 -5.84 6.84 -8.15
C LYS A 15 -5.34 6.91 -6.73
N VAL A 16 -4.62 5.89 -6.34
CA VAL A 16 -4.02 5.80 -5.02
C VAL A 16 -2.54 6.00 -5.17
N LYS A 17 -1.97 6.84 -4.35
CA LYS A 17 -0.54 7.08 -4.41
C LYS A 17 0.19 6.08 -3.55
N VAL A 18 1.48 5.92 -3.84
CA VAL A 18 2.31 5.00 -3.07
C VAL A 18 2.21 5.31 -1.58
N ARG A 19 2.23 6.58 -1.21
CA ARG A 19 2.15 6.95 0.20
C ARG A 19 0.82 6.55 0.84
N ASP A 20 -0.24 6.51 0.05
CA ASP A 20 -1.54 6.09 0.58
C ASP A 20 -1.54 4.60 0.89
N ALA A 21 -0.91 3.81 0.02
CA ALA A 21 -0.77 2.38 0.27
C ALA A 21 0.10 2.13 1.50
N ILE A 22 1.15 2.92 1.66
CA ILE A 22 2.01 2.81 2.83
C ILE A 22 1.21 3.08 4.10
N LYS A 23 0.43 4.14 4.10
CA LYS A 23 -0.40 4.46 5.27
C LYS A 23 -1.39 3.34 5.58
N LEU A 24 -1.94 2.77 4.53
CA LEU A 24 -2.91 1.71 4.71
C LEU A 24 -2.30 0.48 5.36
N VAL A 25 -1.15 0.03 4.87
CA VAL A 25 -0.51 -1.13 5.48
C VAL A 25 0.00 -0.81 6.87
N GLU A 26 0.51 0.39 7.09
CA GLU A 26 0.97 0.77 8.41
C GLU A 26 -0.17 0.78 9.42
N SER A 27 -1.34 1.20 9.00
CA SER A 27 -2.49 1.20 9.90
C SER A 27 -2.95 -0.21 10.26
N ASP A 28 -2.58 -1.20 9.46
CA ASP A 28 -2.89 -2.59 9.75
C ASP A 28 -1.82 -3.26 10.63
N GLY A 29 -0.76 -2.55 10.94
CA GLY A 29 0.29 -3.08 11.79
C GLY A 29 1.59 -3.43 11.08
N TRP A 30 1.65 -3.22 9.77
CA TRP A 30 2.88 -3.47 9.04
C TRP A 30 3.88 -2.36 9.32
N LYS A 31 5.13 -2.73 9.49
CA LYS A 31 6.18 -1.77 9.81
C LYS A 31 7.32 -1.92 8.83
N LEU A 32 7.92 -0.80 8.51
CA LEU A 32 9.05 -0.79 7.60
C LEU A 32 10.23 -1.54 8.22
N ALA A 33 10.64 -2.59 7.56
CA ALA A 33 11.76 -3.41 8.02
C ALA A 33 13.04 -3.07 7.29
N ARG A 34 12.92 -2.69 6.02
CA ARG A 34 14.11 -2.45 5.22
C ARG A 34 13.73 -1.64 3.98
N THR A 35 14.67 -0.85 3.51
CA THR A 35 14.52 -0.08 2.27
C THR A 35 15.71 -0.36 1.37
N ARG A 36 15.43 -0.63 0.10
CA ARG A 36 16.47 -0.78 -0.92
C ARG A 36 16.08 0.09 -2.10
N GLY A 37 16.80 1.19 -2.29
CA GLY A 37 16.44 2.14 -3.31
C GLY A 37 15.01 2.62 -3.09
N SER A 38 14.15 2.39 -4.06
CA SER A 38 12.76 2.79 -3.94
C SER A 38 11.85 1.66 -3.44
N HIS A 39 12.43 0.50 -3.12
CA HIS A 39 11.64 -0.63 -2.62
C HIS A 39 11.62 -0.61 -1.09
N ARG A 40 10.44 -0.60 -0.53
CA ARG A 40 10.24 -0.64 0.91
C ARG A 40 9.62 -1.97 1.28
N GLN A 41 10.22 -2.66 2.23
CA GLN A 41 9.72 -3.95 2.68
C GLN A 41 9.16 -3.80 4.08
N TYR A 42 7.94 -4.27 4.25
CA TYR A 42 7.22 -4.17 5.52
C TYR A 42 6.98 -5.54 6.11
N GLN A 43 7.02 -5.62 7.40
CA GLN A 43 6.76 -6.86 8.13
C GLN A 43 5.73 -6.60 9.21
N HIS A 44 5.01 -7.65 9.55
CA HIS A 44 3.96 -7.58 10.55
C HIS A 44 4.29 -8.53 11.69
N ALA A 45 3.96 -8.12 12.91
CA ALA A 45 4.26 -8.93 14.07
C ALA A 45 3.45 -10.23 14.11
N ILE A 46 2.27 -10.20 13.51
CA ILE A 46 1.36 -11.33 13.57
C ILE A 46 1.20 -12.00 12.21
N LYS A 47 1.01 -11.20 11.17
CA LYS A 47 0.78 -11.75 9.84
C LYS A 47 2.10 -12.18 9.21
N PRO A 48 2.12 -13.34 8.55
CA PRO A 48 3.35 -13.81 7.92
C PRO A 48 3.60 -13.09 6.60
N GLY A 49 4.82 -13.22 6.12
CA GLY A 49 5.18 -12.67 4.83
C GLY A 49 5.72 -11.26 4.89
N THR A 50 5.92 -10.71 3.73
CA THR A 50 6.49 -9.38 3.57
C THR A 50 5.69 -8.63 2.53
N VAL A 51 5.40 -7.37 2.81
CA VAL A 51 4.78 -6.50 1.83
C VAL A 51 5.86 -5.62 1.22
N THR A 52 5.95 -5.61 -0.10
CA THR A 52 6.92 -4.79 -0.80
C THR A 52 6.19 -3.70 -1.56
N ILE A 53 6.53 -2.47 -1.26
CA ILE A 53 5.97 -1.32 -1.94
C ILE A 53 7.10 -0.56 -2.62
N ALA A 54 7.02 -0.44 -3.93
CA ALA A 54 8.06 0.19 -4.72
C ALA A 54 7.57 1.52 -5.25
N GLY A 55 8.50 2.41 -5.51
CA GLY A 55 8.21 3.68 -6.15
C GLY A 55 8.24 4.87 -5.21
N HIS A 56 8.31 6.04 -5.81
CA HIS A 56 8.32 7.29 -5.07
C HIS A 56 6.96 7.49 -4.38
N PRO A 57 6.94 8.03 -3.17
CA PRO A 57 5.67 8.22 -2.46
C PRO A 57 4.61 9.01 -3.20
N ALA A 58 5.03 9.89 -4.07
CA ALA A 58 4.10 10.72 -4.83
C ALA A 58 3.59 10.06 -6.11
N LEU A 59 4.12 8.90 -6.46
CA LEU A 59 3.68 8.20 -7.66
C LEU A 59 2.31 7.58 -7.46
N ASP A 60 1.54 7.56 -8.55
CA ASP A 60 0.26 6.90 -8.52
C ASP A 60 0.45 5.40 -8.72
N LEU A 61 -0.34 4.62 -8.03
CA LEU A 61 -0.36 3.18 -8.19
C LEU A 61 -1.46 2.81 -9.17
N ASP A 62 -1.15 1.91 -10.09
CA ASP A 62 -2.20 1.40 -10.94
C ASP A 62 -3.04 0.38 -10.17
N PRO A 63 -4.25 0.09 -10.63
CA PRO A 63 -5.15 -0.81 -9.90
C PRO A 63 -4.56 -2.19 -9.63
N LYS A 64 -3.78 -2.72 -10.55
CA LYS A 64 -3.20 -4.03 -10.35
C LYS A 64 -2.17 -4.04 -9.24
N THR A 65 -1.29 -3.05 -9.23
CA THR A 65 -0.27 -2.95 -8.20
C THR A 65 -0.92 -2.71 -6.85
N GLN A 66 -1.94 -1.87 -6.83
CA GLN A 66 -2.67 -1.59 -5.61
C GLN A 66 -3.29 -2.87 -5.05
N ALA A 67 -3.94 -3.65 -5.91
CA ALA A 67 -4.56 -4.90 -5.48
C ALA A 67 -3.51 -5.88 -4.97
N SER A 68 -2.36 -5.92 -5.63
CA SER A 68 -1.28 -6.80 -5.21
C SER A 68 -0.78 -6.46 -3.82
N ILE A 69 -0.59 -5.19 -3.55
CA ILE A 69 -0.13 -4.74 -2.24
C ILE A 69 -1.15 -5.11 -1.17
N LEU A 70 -2.42 -4.86 -1.42
CA LEU A 70 -3.46 -5.19 -0.46
C LEU A 70 -3.54 -6.69 -0.21
N LYS A 71 -3.34 -7.48 -1.25
CA LYS A 71 -3.35 -8.91 -1.10
C LYS A 71 -2.17 -9.39 -0.27
N GLN A 72 -0.99 -8.85 -0.53
CA GLN A 72 0.19 -9.21 0.26
C GLN A 72 -0.01 -8.87 1.73
N ALA A 73 -0.68 -7.77 1.99
CA ALA A 73 -0.89 -7.30 3.35
C ALA A 73 -2.06 -8.01 4.04
N GLY A 74 -2.77 -8.87 3.33
CA GLY A 74 -3.92 -9.54 3.91
C GLY A 74 -5.12 -8.63 4.10
N LEU A 75 -5.16 -7.54 3.36
CA LEU A 75 -6.26 -6.58 3.46
C LEU A 75 -7.31 -6.79 2.38
N ARG A 76 -7.13 -7.84 1.60
CA ARG A 76 -8.05 -8.07 0.52
C ARG A 76 -8.33 -9.54 0.29
#